data_140ede4e09d438dfaf898bcac2d50a77
#
_entry.id   140ede4e09d438dfaf898bcac2d50a77
#
_cell.length_a   1.000
_cell.length_b   1.000
_cell.length_c   1.000
_cell.angle_alpha   90.00
_cell.angle_beta   90.00
_cell.angle_gamma   90.00
#
_symmetry.space_group_name_H-M   'P 1'
#
loop_
_entity.id
_entity.type
_entity.pdbx_description
1 polymer ?
#
loop_
_entity_poly.entity_id
_entity_poly.type
_entity_poly.pdbx_seq_one_letter_code
_entity_poly.pdbx_strand_id
1 'polypeptide(L)'
;MMDITAILHMHAELSLTAVFILMFLLDLFLPAPQRHWLRPMACILLTIQLLANLWPEEVTLFGGMYHSTPMASVLKSILTIGTILVFLQADPWLKREDTRHKQGEFYILTLSTLLGMYFMVSAGHFLLFFLGLELATIPMACLVAFDKYKGHSAEAGAKFILSALFSSGIFLYGISMIYGTTGTLYFEDIPAELTGTPLQVLALVFFFSGLAFKLSLVPFHLWTADTYQGAPTTVSAYLSVISKGAAAFALMIILMKVFGPMTEQWSEILCIIIVATITIANLFAIRQNNLKRFMAFSSISQAGYIMLAVLAGTPQGMASLVYYIVVYIAANLAVFGVINTIEQHTHGKIEREDYNGLYKTNPKLTMVMTLALFSLAGIPPFAGFFSKFFVFMAAFHSGYYLIVFIALVNTIISLYYYLLIVKAMFITPNEDPIGNFRTATPMRISLLVCVCLLYTSPSPRD
;
A
#
# COMPACT_ATOMS: atom_id res chain seq x y z
N MET A 1 -23.96 -1.61 -30.10
CA MET A 1 -22.89 -0.76 -30.60
C MET A 1 -22.19 -0.20 -29.35
N MET A 2 -20.93 -0.53 -29.11
CA MET A 2 -20.21 0.05 -27.96
C MET A 2 -20.16 1.56 -28.18
N ASP A 3 -20.72 2.29 -27.24
CA ASP A 3 -20.74 3.75 -27.30
C ASP A 3 -19.31 4.23 -26.97
N ILE A 4 -18.56 4.61 -28.02
CA ILE A 4 -17.16 5.07 -27.87
C ILE A 4 -17.10 6.30 -26.94
N THR A 5 -18.19 7.08 -26.87
CA THR A 5 -18.30 8.22 -25.97
C THR A 5 -18.30 7.80 -24.51
N ALA A 6 -18.87 6.62 -24.16
CA ALA A 6 -18.86 6.08 -22.82
C ALA A 6 -17.42 5.80 -22.30
N ILE A 7 -16.52 5.37 -23.19
CA ILE A 7 -15.12 5.11 -22.82
C ILE A 7 -14.43 6.42 -22.43
N LEU A 8 -14.74 7.54 -23.04
CA LEU A 8 -14.13 8.85 -22.75
C LEU A 8 -14.41 9.33 -21.32
N HIS A 9 -15.49 8.87 -20.68
CA HIS A 9 -15.79 9.19 -19.29
C HIS A 9 -14.92 8.43 -18.26
N MET A 10 -14.10 7.44 -18.72
CA MET A 10 -13.09 6.78 -17.88
C MET A 10 -11.78 7.57 -17.85
N HIS A 11 -11.85 8.86 -17.57
CA HIS A 11 -10.71 9.77 -17.69
C HIS A 11 -9.45 9.30 -16.96
N ALA A 12 -9.62 8.77 -15.74
CA ALA A 12 -8.52 8.35 -14.88
C ALA A 12 -7.77 7.14 -15.47
N GLU A 13 -8.51 6.11 -15.89
CA GLU A 13 -7.95 4.89 -16.47
C GLU A 13 -7.39 5.15 -17.87
N LEU A 14 -8.08 5.93 -18.70
CA LEU A 14 -7.61 6.25 -20.04
C LEU A 14 -6.33 7.09 -20.02
N SER A 15 -6.29 8.14 -19.19
CA SER A 15 -5.11 8.98 -19.07
C SER A 15 -3.91 8.17 -18.53
N LEU A 16 -4.12 7.29 -17.53
CA LEU A 16 -3.07 6.41 -17.02
C LEU A 16 -2.63 5.38 -18.07
N THR A 17 -3.56 4.83 -18.85
CA THR A 17 -3.24 3.93 -19.97
C THR A 17 -2.42 4.65 -21.04
N ALA A 18 -2.74 5.91 -21.35
CA ALA A 18 -1.95 6.72 -22.26
C ALA A 18 -0.52 6.95 -21.72
N VAL A 19 -0.37 7.25 -20.43
CA VAL A 19 0.94 7.36 -19.78
C VAL A 19 1.71 6.03 -19.87
N PHE A 20 1.07 4.91 -19.62
CA PHE A 20 1.66 3.57 -19.72
C PHE A 20 2.18 3.30 -21.14
N ILE A 21 1.35 3.54 -22.17
CA ILE A 21 1.72 3.36 -23.58
C ILE A 21 2.88 4.30 -23.98
N LEU A 22 2.80 5.57 -23.59
CA LEU A 22 3.88 6.53 -23.86
C LEU A 22 5.20 6.11 -23.21
N MET A 23 5.17 5.67 -21.96
CA MET A 23 6.39 5.19 -21.29
C MET A 23 6.95 3.92 -21.95
N PHE A 24 6.09 3.01 -22.42
CA PHE A 24 6.49 1.83 -23.17
C PHE A 24 7.18 2.21 -24.50
N LEU A 25 6.59 3.13 -25.26
CA LEU A 25 7.17 3.62 -26.51
C LEU A 25 8.51 4.37 -26.27
N LEU A 26 8.58 5.18 -25.21
CA LEU A 26 9.81 5.85 -24.83
C LEU A 26 10.94 4.88 -24.50
N ASP A 27 10.66 3.81 -23.74
CA ASP A 27 11.69 2.80 -23.42
C ASP A 27 12.15 2.04 -24.66
N LEU A 28 11.24 1.78 -25.62
CA LEU A 28 11.55 1.08 -26.86
C LEU A 28 12.44 1.91 -27.80
N PHE A 29 12.18 3.22 -27.91
CA PHE A 29 12.86 4.09 -28.89
C PHE A 29 14.02 4.90 -28.31
N LEU A 30 14.12 5.06 -26.99
CA LEU A 30 15.20 5.80 -26.37
C LEU A 30 16.51 5.00 -26.36
N PRO A 31 17.60 5.57 -26.95
CA PRO A 31 18.91 4.93 -26.88
C PRO A 31 19.43 4.88 -25.43
N ALA A 32 20.27 3.89 -25.12
CA ALA A 32 20.79 3.63 -23.78
C ALA A 32 21.35 4.88 -23.04
N PRO A 33 22.07 5.82 -23.68
CA PRO A 33 22.57 7.04 -23.01
C PRO A 33 21.48 7.97 -22.53
N GLN A 34 20.31 7.96 -23.19
CA GLN A 34 19.20 8.89 -22.91
C GLN A 34 18.16 8.32 -21.93
N ARG A 35 18.30 7.08 -21.46
CA ARG A 35 17.36 6.44 -20.53
C ARG A 35 17.20 7.18 -19.20
N HIS A 36 18.14 8.05 -18.82
CA HIS A 36 18.01 8.90 -17.66
C HIS A 36 16.82 9.89 -17.72
N TRP A 37 16.27 10.14 -18.93
CA TRP A 37 15.06 10.94 -19.12
C TRP A 37 13.78 10.19 -18.77
N LEU A 38 13.78 8.86 -18.67
CA LEU A 38 12.57 8.07 -18.34
C LEU A 38 11.95 8.49 -17.01
N ARG A 39 12.78 8.71 -15.97
CA ARG A 39 12.28 9.15 -14.66
C ARG A 39 11.56 10.51 -14.73
N PRO A 40 12.20 11.61 -15.17
CA PRO A 40 11.52 12.90 -15.20
C PRO A 40 10.28 12.86 -16.10
N MET A 41 10.30 12.14 -17.21
CA MET A 41 9.13 11.98 -18.07
C MET A 41 8.00 11.22 -17.37
N ALA A 42 8.28 10.12 -16.70
CA ALA A 42 7.28 9.39 -15.91
C ALA A 42 6.64 10.28 -14.83
N CYS A 43 7.45 11.04 -14.09
CA CYS A 43 6.94 11.96 -13.08
C CYS A 43 6.09 13.10 -13.67
N ILE A 44 6.53 13.69 -14.79
CA ILE A 44 5.78 14.76 -15.47
C ILE A 44 4.46 14.23 -16.02
N LEU A 45 4.47 13.08 -16.71
CA LEU A 45 3.26 12.48 -17.28
C LEU A 45 2.24 12.10 -16.20
N LEU A 46 2.70 11.50 -15.08
CA LEU A 46 1.82 11.21 -13.94
C LEU A 46 1.30 12.49 -13.27
N THR A 47 2.08 13.56 -13.22
CA THR A 47 1.61 14.85 -12.69
C THR A 47 0.54 15.46 -13.60
N ILE A 48 0.70 15.40 -14.91
CA ILE A 48 -0.32 15.83 -15.87
C ILE A 48 -1.59 14.99 -15.72
N GLN A 49 -1.46 13.66 -15.60
CA GLN A 49 -2.56 12.74 -15.36
C GLN A 49 -3.29 13.07 -14.06
N LEU A 50 -2.55 13.36 -12.98
CA LEU A 50 -3.12 13.77 -11.69
C LEU A 50 -3.94 15.06 -11.83
N LEU A 51 -3.42 16.07 -12.52
CA LEU A 51 -4.13 17.34 -12.76
C LEU A 51 -5.38 17.15 -13.62
N ALA A 52 -5.34 16.26 -14.61
CA ALA A 52 -6.51 15.93 -15.42
C ALA A 52 -7.63 15.25 -14.61
N ASN A 53 -7.32 14.58 -13.50
CA ASN A 53 -8.26 13.89 -12.63
C ASN A 53 -8.78 14.72 -11.45
N LEU A 54 -8.47 16.02 -11.38
CA LEU A 54 -8.96 16.90 -10.30
C LEU A 54 -10.46 17.22 -10.38
N TRP A 55 -11.10 16.93 -11.52
CA TRP A 55 -12.54 17.11 -11.71
C TRP A 55 -13.23 15.74 -11.80
N PRO A 56 -13.57 15.14 -10.64
CA PRO A 56 -14.21 13.84 -10.62
C PRO A 56 -15.65 13.91 -11.13
N GLU A 57 -15.98 13.04 -12.06
CA GLU A 57 -17.35 12.82 -12.50
C GLU A 57 -17.90 11.54 -11.86
N GLU A 58 -19.16 11.60 -11.44
CA GLU A 58 -19.89 10.40 -11.01
C GLU A 58 -20.51 9.75 -12.23
N VAL A 59 -19.97 8.58 -12.61
CA VAL A 59 -20.36 7.90 -13.84
C VAL A 59 -20.48 6.40 -13.62
N THR A 60 -21.54 5.82 -14.14
CA THR A 60 -21.75 4.37 -14.21
C THR A 60 -21.76 3.94 -15.67
N LEU A 61 -20.87 3.01 -16.03
CA LEU A 61 -20.64 2.58 -17.41
C LEU A 61 -20.75 1.06 -17.55
N PHE A 62 -20.91 0.63 -18.81
CA PHE A 62 -20.96 -0.80 -19.16
C PHE A 62 -22.02 -1.58 -18.36
N GLY A 63 -23.20 -1.01 -18.21
CA GLY A 63 -24.30 -1.65 -17.49
C GLY A 63 -24.05 -1.85 -16.00
N GLY A 64 -23.23 -0.98 -15.36
CA GLY A 64 -22.90 -1.10 -13.93
C GLY A 64 -21.58 -1.81 -13.63
N MET A 65 -20.83 -2.27 -14.64
CA MET A 65 -19.55 -2.91 -14.41
C MET A 65 -18.47 -1.95 -13.87
N TYR A 66 -18.55 -0.68 -14.26
CA TYR A 66 -17.60 0.37 -13.86
C TYR A 66 -18.35 1.51 -13.18
N HIS A 67 -17.84 1.91 -12.00
CA HIS A 67 -18.34 3.04 -11.23
C HIS A 67 -17.22 4.02 -10.90
N SER A 68 -17.31 5.24 -11.42
CA SER A 68 -16.46 6.36 -10.97
C SER A 68 -17.22 7.16 -9.93
N THR A 69 -16.61 7.36 -8.76
CA THR A 69 -17.14 8.21 -7.69
C THR A 69 -16.11 9.25 -7.28
N PRO A 70 -16.51 10.41 -6.72
CA PRO A 70 -15.56 11.40 -6.23
C PRO A 70 -14.54 10.83 -5.23
N MET A 71 -14.99 9.94 -4.34
CA MET A 71 -14.12 9.29 -3.36
C MET A 71 -13.11 8.36 -4.04
N ALA A 72 -13.52 7.58 -5.04
CA ALA A 72 -12.61 6.75 -5.83
C ALA A 72 -11.56 7.59 -6.56
N SER A 73 -11.94 8.74 -7.10
CA SER A 73 -11.02 9.68 -7.79
C SER A 73 -10.00 10.29 -6.82
N VAL A 74 -10.42 10.66 -5.60
CA VAL A 74 -9.50 11.11 -4.55
C VAL A 74 -8.49 10.01 -4.22
N LEU A 75 -8.93 8.78 -4.02
CA LEU A 75 -8.01 7.67 -3.73
C LEU A 75 -7.05 7.42 -4.89
N LYS A 76 -7.52 7.38 -6.13
CA LYS A 76 -6.66 7.24 -7.31
C LYS A 76 -5.58 8.32 -7.35
N SER A 77 -5.94 9.56 -7.03
CA SER A 77 -5.00 10.68 -6.93
C SER A 77 -3.94 10.46 -5.83
N ILE A 78 -4.35 9.96 -4.67
CA ILE A 78 -3.46 9.63 -3.56
C ILE A 78 -2.46 8.52 -3.97
N LEU A 79 -2.95 7.46 -4.63
CA LEU A 79 -2.10 6.37 -5.13
C LEU A 79 -1.09 6.87 -6.18
N THR A 80 -1.52 7.78 -7.05
CA THR A 80 -0.64 8.40 -8.06
C THR A 80 0.46 9.24 -7.41
N ILE A 81 0.11 10.09 -6.43
CA ILE A 81 1.09 10.89 -5.68
C ILE A 81 2.11 9.96 -5.00
N GLY A 82 1.65 8.90 -4.34
CA GLY A 82 2.52 7.90 -3.73
C GLY A 82 3.44 7.24 -4.76
N THR A 83 2.94 6.93 -5.96
CA THR A 83 3.73 6.35 -7.05
C THR A 83 4.80 7.32 -7.57
N ILE A 84 4.48 8.61 -7.72
CA ILE A 84 5.47 9.65 -8.08
C ILE A 84 6.59 9.71 -7.03
N LEU A 85 6.25 9.68 -5.74
CA LEU A 85 7.25 9.67 -4.66
C LEU A 85 8.15 8.44 -4.73
N VAL A 86 7.60 7.27 -5.05
CA VAL A 86 8.37 6.04 -5.27
C VAL A 86 9.30 6.16 -6.48
N PHE A 87 8.86 6.76 -7.58
CA PHE A 87 9.70 7.00 -8.76
C PHE A 87 10.89 7.92 -8.44
N LEU A 88 10.68 8.93 -7.59
CA LEU A 88 11.78 9.77 -7.11
C LEU A 88 12.76 9.00 -6.22
N GLN A 89 12.27 8.07 -5.40
CA GLN A 89 13.09 7.24 -4.53
C GLN A 89 13.84 6.12 -5.26
N ALA A 90 13.36 5.69 -6.42
CA ALA A 90 13.99 4.64 -7.22
C ALA A 90 15.30 5.07 -7.90
N ASP A 91 15.53 6.38 -8.07
CA ASP A 91 16.66 6.94 -8.84
C ASP A 91 18.04 6.39 -8.46
N PRO A 92 18.45 6.33 -7.19
CA PRO A 92 19.77 5.81 -6.82
C PRO A 92 19.97 4.33 -7.18
N TRP A 93 18.92 3.52 -6.97
CA TRP A 93 18.94 2.09 -7.26
C TRP A 93 18.94 1.82 -8.77
N LEU A 94 18.12 2.51 -9.55
CA LEU A 94 18.03 2.33 -11.00
C LEU A 94 19.25 2.86 -11.77
N LYS A 95 20.13 3.65 -11.14
CA LYS A 95 21.38 4.10 -11.73
C LYS A 95 22.54 3.13 -11.58
N ARG A 96 22.39 2.08 -10.82
CA ARG A 96 23.41 1.04 -10.65
C ARG A 96 23.65 0.32 -11.98
N GLU A 97 24.85 -0.22 -12.16
CA GLU A 97 25.26 -0.90 -13.38
C GLU A 97 24.37 -2.11 -13.70
N ASP A 98 23.98 -2.86 -12.65
CA ASP A 98 23.13 -4.06 -12.76
C ASP A 98 21.66 -3.78 -13.08
N THR A 99 21.18 -2.59 -12.83
CA THR A 99 19.76 -2.20 -13.02
C THR A 99 19.55 -1.13 -14.10
N ARG A 100 20.60 -0.40 -14.47
CA ARG A 100 20.53 0.72 -15.41
C ARG A 100 19.86 0.38 -16.75
N HIS A 101 20.05 -0.82 -17.25
CA HIS A 101 19.48 -1.26 -18.53
C HIS A 101 17.99 -1.62 -18.43
N LYS A 102 17.44 -1.81 -17.21
CA LYS A 102 16.06 -2.21 -16.95
C LYS A 102 15.17 -1.06 -16.42
N GLN A 103 15.61 0.19 -16.54
CA GLN A 103 14.85 1.32 -15.97
C GLN A 103 13.43 1.40 -16.53
N GLY A 104 13.26 1.21 -17.84
CA GLY A 104 11.94 1.25 -18.49
C GLY A 104 11.02 0.15 -17.98
N GLU A 105 11.54 -1.07 -17.83
CA GLU A 105 10.78 -2.20 -17.28
C GLU A 105 10.19 -1.87 -15.89
N PHE A 106 10.96 -1.21 -15.03
CA PHE A 106 10.49 -0.81 -13.71
C PHE A 106 9.29 0.16 -13.78
N TYR A 107 9.39 1.21 -14.61
CA TYR A 107 8.30 2.19 -14.76
C TYR A 107 7.06 1.55 -15.38
N ILE A 108 7.21 0.76 -16.43
CA ILE A 108 6.12 0.08 -17.13
C ILE A 108 5.39 -0.89 -16.19
N LEU A 109 6.11 -1.75 -15.48
CA LEU A 109 5.51 -2.70 -14.54
C LEU A 109 4.79 -1.98 -13.39
N THR A 110 5.38 -0.90 -12.86
CA THR A 110 4.75 -0.12 -11.78
C THR A 110 3.48 0.57 -12.27
N LEU A 111 3.48 1.16 -13.47
CA LEU A 111 2.28 1.78 -14.07
C LEU A 111 1.20 0.74 -14.35
N SER A 112 1.56 -0.45 -14.80
CA SER A 112 0.61 -1.57 -14.98
C SER A 112 -0.07 -1.96 -13.66
N THR A 113 0.70 -2.05 -12.55
CA THR A 113 0.11 -2.34 -11.23
C THR A 113 -0.80 -1.21 -10.76
N LEU A 114 -0.44 0.04 -10.99
CA LEU A 114 -1.26 1.20 -10.65
C LEU A 114 -2.57 1.21 -11.42
N LEU A 115 -2.53 0.87 -12.73
CA LEU A 115 -3.73 0.74 -13.56
C LEU A 115 -4.66 -0.37 -13.03
N GLY A 116 -4.11 -1.51 -12.63
CA GLY A 116 -4.86 -2.57 -11.97
C GLY A 116 -5.57 -2.10 -10.70
N MET A 117 -4.88 -1.30 -9.87
CA MET A 117 -5.49 -0.72 -8.66
C MET A 117 -6.61 0.26 -8.99
N TYR A 118 -6.51 1.03 -10.09
CA TYR A 118 -7.57 1.90 -10.55
C TYR A 118 -8.83 1.11 -10.89
N PHE A 119 -8.69 0.01 -11.64
CA PHE A 119 -9.82 -0.87 -11.95
C PHE A 119 -10.42 -1.51 -10.70
N MET A 120 -9.61 -1.94 -9.72
CA MET A 120 -10.12 -2.46 -8.45
C MET A 120 -11.00 -1.44 -7.72
N VAL A 121 -10.58 -0.18 -7.67
CA VAL A 121 -11.26 0.90 -6.95
C VAL A 121 -12.57 1.31 -7.66
N SER A 122 -12.62 1.19 -8.97
CA SER A 122 -13.79 1.56 -9.80
C SER A 122 -14.66 0.37 -10.20
N ALA A 123 -14.43 -0.82 -9.67
CA ALA A 123 -15.21 -1.98 -10.02
C ALA A 123 -16.63 -1.90 -9.44
N GLY A 124 -17.63 -2.15 -10.30
CA GLY A 124 -19.03 -2.41 -9.94
C GLY A 124 -19.44 -3.87 -10.20
N HIS A 125 -18.49 -4.72 -10.59
CA HIS A 125 -18.71 -6.11 -10.94
C HIS A 125 -17.48 -6.94 -10.55
N PHE A 126 -17.69 -8.15 -10.01
CA PHE A 126 -16.57 -8.98 -9.55
C PHE A 126 -15.58 -9.38 -10.64
N LEU A 127 -16.00 -9.47 -11.91
CA LEU A 127 -15.08 -9.74 -13.01
C LEU A 127 -14.08 -8.59 -13.19
N LEU A 128 -14.54 -7.34 -13.24
CA LEU A 128 -13.67 -6.17 -13.38
C LEU A 128 -12.76 -6.03 -12.15
N PHE A 129 -13.30 -6.28 -10.96
CA PHE A 129 -12.53 -6.29 -9.73
C PHE A 129 -11.37 -7.30 -9.79
N PHE A 130 -11.69 -8.54 -10.19
CA PHE A 130 -10.68 -9.61 -10.30
C PHE A 130 -9.61 -9.31 -11.36
N LEU A 131 -10.00 -8.80 -12.53
CA LEU A 131 -9.04 -8.38 -13.56
C LEU A 131 -8.11 -7.27 -13.04
N GLY A 132 -8.66 -6.29 -12.32
CA GLY A 132 -7.86 -5.25 -11.66
C GLY A 132 -6.92 -5.82 -10.60
N LEU A 133 -7.38 -6.78 -9.80
CA LEU A 133 -6.59 -7.46 -8.77
C LEU A 133 -5.38 -8.20 -9.39
N GLU A 134 -5.60 -8.96 -10.46
CA GLU A 134 -4.54 -9.70 -11.14
C GLU A 134 -3.56 -8.76 -11.87
N LEU A 135 -4.07 -7.72 -12.52
CA LEU A 135 -3.23 -6.70 -13.15
C LEU A 135 -2.37 -5.93 -12.12
N ALA A 136 -2.87 -5.78 -10.88
CA ALA A 136 -2.09 -5.21 -9.78
C ALA A 136 -1.13 -6.22 -9.11
N THR A 137 -1.26 -7.53 -9.36
CA THR A 137 -0.53 -8.58 -8.64
C THR A 137 0.58 -9.22 -9.47
N ILE A 138 0.29 -9.59 -10.72
CA ILE A 138 1.25 -10.30 -11.58
C ILE A 138 2.47 -9.42 -11.91
N PRO A 139 2.33 -8.16 -12.37
CA PRO A 139 3.50 -7.31 -12.59
C PRO A 139 4.25 -6.99 -11.29
N MET A 140 3.55 -6.96 -10.14
CA MET A 140 4.19 -6.78 -8.84
C MET A 140 5.14 -7.93 -8.51
N ALA A 141 4.82 -9.18 -8.86
CA ALA A 141 5.71 -10.31 -8.67
C ALA A 141 7.02 -10.15 -9.48
N CYS A 142 6.93 -9.61 -10.70
CA CYS A 142 8.09 -9.28 -11.50
C CYS A 142 8.93 -8.16 -10.86
N LEU A 143 8.28 -7.15 -10.26
CA LEU A 143 8.97 -6.10 -9.51
C LEU A 143 9.67 -6.63 -8.26
N VAL A 144 9.06 -7.56 -7.52
CA VAL A 144 9.68 -8.20 -6.34
C VAL A 144 10.93 -8.99 -6.75
N ALA A 145 10.88 -9.71 -7.87
CA ALA A 145 12.00 -10.48 -8.42
C ALA A 145 12.93 -9.67 -9.32
N PHE A 146 12.87 -8.33 -9.30
CA PHE A 146 13.54 -7.47 -10.28
C PHE A 146 15.05 -7.66 -10.33
N ASP A 147 15.71 -7.83 -9.18
CA ASP A 147 17.12 -8.14 -9.05
C ASP A 147 17.35 -9.67 -9.21
N LYS A 148 16.84 -10.26 -10.29
CA LYS A 148 16.73 -11.72 -10.53
C LYS A 148 18.02 -12.53 -10.36
N TYR A 149 19.16 -11.88 -10.48
CA TYR A 149 20.48 -12.53 -10.28
C TYR A 149 20.88 -12.63 -8.80
N LYS A 150 20.15 -11.95 -7.91
CA LYS A 150 20.30 -12.10 -6.47
C LYS A 150 19.34 -13.20 -5.99
N GLY A 151 19.87 -14.28 -5.44
CA GLY A 151 19.07 -15.44 -5.02
C GLY A 151 17.91 -15.07 -4.08
N HIS A 152 18.15 -14.14 -3.14
CA HIS A 152 17.10 -13.68 -2.23
C HIS A 152 15.96 -12.90 -2.92
N SER A 153 16.21 -12.18 -4.02
CA SER A 153 15.17 -11.48 -4.77
C SER A 153 14.34 -12.47 -5.61
N ALA A 154 14.99 -13.46 -6.22
CA ALA A 154 14.31 -14.52 -6.96
C ALA A 154 13.42 -15.37 -6.02
N GLU A 155 13.94 -15.74 -4.84
CA GLU A 155 13.18 -16.46 -3.81
C GLU A 155 11.97 -15.66 -3.33
N ALA A 156 12.14 -14.36 -3.04
CA ALA A 156 11.05 -13.48 -2.63
C ALA A 156 9.96 -13.39 -3.69
N GLY A 157 10.34 -13.27 -4.98
CA GLY A 157 9.40 -13.27 -6.09
C GLY A 157 8.64 -14.57 -6.23
N ALA A 158 9.32 -15.70 -6.10
CA ALA A 158 8.70 -17.03 -6.15
C ALA A 158 7.70 -17.23 -4.99
N LYS A 159 8.08 -16.88 -3.75
CA LYS A 159 7.18 -16.94 -2.58
C LYS A 159 5.97 -16.04 -2.76
N PHE A 160 6.15 -14.81 -3.27
CA PHE A 160 5.07 -13.88 -3.50
C PHE A 160 4.09 -14.41 -4.55
N ILE A 161 4.56 -14.81 -5.75
CA ILE A 161 3.67 -15.22 -6.84
C ILE A 161 2.91 -16.50 -6.51
N LEU A 162 3.58 -17.52 -5.92
CA LEU A 162 2.93 -18.78 -5.56
C LEU A 162 1.83 -18.54 -4.51
N SER A 163 2.11 -17.73 -3.48
CA SER A 163 1.13 -17.40 -2.46
C SER A 163 -0.02 -16.55 -3.03
N ALA A 164 0.28 -15.64 -3.96
CA ALA A 164 -0.72 -14.82 -4.65
C ALA A 164 -1.66 -15.66 -5.50
N LEU A 165 -1.12 -16.56 -6.33
CA LEU A 165 -1.93 -17.44 -7.19
C LEU A 165 -2.84 -18.37 -6.36
N PHE A 166 -2.33 -18.90 -5.25
CA PHE A 166 -3.14 -19.71 -4.34
C PHE A 166 -4.28 -18.88 -3.74
N SER A 167 -3.99 -17.66 -3.30
CA SER A 167 -4.98 -16.74 -2.74
C SER A 167 -6.02 -16.32 -3.78
N SER A 168 -5.61 -16.05 -5.02
CA SER A 168 -6.52 -15.74 -6.14
C SER A 168 -7.44 -16.91 -6.47
N GLY A 169 -6.94 -18.15 -6.39
CA GLY A 169 -7.76 -19.34 -6.57
C GLY A 169 -8.87 -19.47 -5.52
N ILE A 170 -8.53 -19.27 -4.24
CA ILE A 170 -9.51 -19.28 -3.14
C ILE A 170 -10.53 -18.14 -3.30
N PHE A 171 -10.05 -16.95 -3.66
CA PHE A 171 -10.90 -15.79 -3.93
C PHE A 171 -11.92 -16.05 -5.05
N LEU A 172 -11.46 -16.58 -6.19
CA LEU A 172 -12.34 -16.94 -7.32
C LEU A 172 -13.37 -18.01 -6.94
N TYR A 173 -12.95 -18.98 -6.12
CA TYR A 173 -13.87 -20.00 -5.63
C TYR A 173 -14.97 -19.38 -4.76
N GLY A 174 -14.62 -18.42 -3.89
CA GLY A 174 -15.59 -17.63 -3.14
C GLY A 174 -16.58 -16.87 -4.04
N ILE A 175 -16.08 -16.20 -5.08
CA ILE A 175 -16.92 -15.50 -6.07
C ILE A 175 -17.84 -16.49 -6.81
N SER A 176 -17.33 -17.66 -7.18
CA SER A 176 -18.15 -18.71 -7.84
C SER A 176 -19.29 -19.17 -6.94
N MET A 177 -19.08 -19.32 -5.65
CA MET A 177 -20.13 -19.64 -4.67
C MET A 177 -21.16 -18.51 -4.52
N ILE A 178 -20.72 -17.23 -4.51
CA ILE A 178 -21.63 -16.08 -4.53
C ILE A 178 -22.50 -16.15 -5.79
N TYR A 179 -21.89 -16.31 -6.97
CA TYR A 179 -22.62 -16.43 -8.23
C TYR A 179 -23.62 -17.61 -8.22
N GLY A 180 -23.22 -18.76 -7.68
CA GLY A 180 -24.07 -19.94 -7.57
C GLY A 180 -25.31 -19.74 -6.69
N THR A 181 -25.26 -18.81 -5.73
CA THR A 181 -26.39 -18.50 -4.82
C THR A 181 -27.21 -17.29 -5.24
N THR A 182 -26.63 -16.34 -5.96
CA THR A 182 -27.28 -15.06 -6.32
C THR A 182 -27.60 -14.95 -7.81
N GLY A 183 -26.94 -15.74 -8.67
CA GLY A 183 -27.12 -15.69 -10.13
C GLY A 183 -26.52 -14.45 -10.80
N THR A 184 -25.87 -13.55 -10.04
CA THR A 184 -25.28 -12.29 -10.54
C THR A 184 -23.91 -12.04 -9.95
N LEU A 185 -23.10 -11.20 -10.65
CA LEU A 185 -21.80 -10.71 -10.17
C LEU A 185 -21.75 -9.17 -10.06
N TYR A 186 -22.87 -8.50 -10.33
CA TYR A 186 -23.00 -7.06 -10.17
C TYR A 186 -23.14 -6.68 -8.70
N PHE A 187 -22.37 -5.68 -8.27
CA PHE A 187 -22.36 -5.25 -6.87
C PHE A 187 -23.69 -4.67 -6.39
N GLU A 188 -24.50 -4.14 -7.28
CA GLU A 188 -25.82 -3.58 -6.97
C GLU A 188 -26.90 -4.65 -6.81
N ASP A 189 -26.79 -5.77 -7.52
CA ASP A 189 -27.82 -6.82 -7.53
C ASP A 189 -27.63 -7.83 -6.40
N ILE A 190 -26.37 -8.17 -6.06
CA ILE A 190 -26.04 -9.21 -5.07
C ILE A 190 -26.71 -8.99 -3.71
N PRO A 191 -26.78 -7.77 -3.13
CA PRO A 191 -27.36 -7.58 -1.79
C PRO A 191 -28.80 -8.04 -1.67
N ALA A 192 -29.59 -7.97 -2.76
CA ALA A 192 -30.99 -8.40 -2.76
C ALA A 192 -31.16 -9.92 -2.58
N GLU A 193 -30.14 -10.69 -2.97
CA GLU A 193 -30.14 -12.16 -2.95
C GLU A 193 -29.38 -12.75 -1.75
N LEU A 194 -28.74 -11.89 -0.92
CA LEU A 194 -28.00 -12.33 0.25
C LEU A 194 -28.93 -12.52 1.45
N THR A 195 -29.08 -13.77 1.87
CA THR A 195 -29.93 -14.18 3.00
C THR A 195 -29.15 -14.77 4.17
N GLY A 196 -27.80 -14.78 4.09
CA GLY A 196 -26.94 -15.32 5.15
C GLY A 196 -26.92 -16.84 5.25
N THR A 197 -27.21 -17.55 4.17
CA THR A 197 -27.12 -19.02 4.15
C THR A 197 -25.71 -19.51 4.46
N PRO A 198 -25.52 -20.73 5.03
CA PRO A 198 -24.20 -21.28 5.31
C PRO A 198 -23.23 -21.27 4.11
N LEU A 199 -23.77 -21.46 2.89
CA LEU A 199 -23.00 -21.41 1.65
C LEU A 199 -22.52 -19.98 1.34
N GLN A 200 -23.36 -18.96 1.57
CA GLN A 200 -23.00 -17.55 1.41
C GLN A 200 -21.97 -17.10 2.45
N VAL A 201 -22.09 -17.58 3.70
CA VAL A 201 -21.07 -17.32 4.74
C VAL A 201 -19.73 -17.95 4.36
N LEU A 202 -19.72 -19.18 3.88
CA LEU A 202 -18.51 -19.84 3.40
C LEU A 202 -17.88 -19.09 2.21
N ALA A 203 -18.70 -18.62 1.27
CA ALA A 203 -18.29 -17.81 0.14
C ALA A 203 -17.64 -16.49 0.58
N LEU A 204 -18.21 -15.83 1.60
CA LEU A 204 -17.65 -14.63 2.21
C LEU A 204 -16.26 -14.90 2.82
N VAL A 205 -16.08 -16.02 3.54
CA VAL A 205 -14.78 -16.41 4.11
C VAL A 205 -13.73 -16.62 3.03
N PHE A 206 -14.06 -17.30 1.94
CA PHE A 206 -13.14 -17.50 0.82
C PHE A 206 -12.83 -16.19 0.08
N PHE A 207 -13.83 -15.37 -0.19
CA PHE A 207 -13.64 -14.03 -0.72
C PHE A 207 -12.69 -13.20 0.16
N PHE A 208 -12.95 -13.17 1.46
CA PHE A 208 -12.16 -12.41 2.43
C PHE A 208 -10.71 -12.90 2.48
N SER A 209 -10.48 -14.22 2.37
CA SER A 209 -9.14 -14.81 2.38
C SER A 209 -8.25 -14.26 1.27
N GLY A 210 -8.80 -14.04 0.06
CA GLY A 210 -8.06 -13.46 -1.06
C GLY A 210 -7.63 -12.02 -0.82
N LEU A 211 -8.50 -11.17 -0.31
CA LEU A 211 -8.17 -9.78 0.03
C LEU A 211 -7.31 -9.68 1.31
N ALA A 212 -7.51 -10.56 2.28
CA ALA A 212 -6.67 -10.65 3.47
C ALA A 212 -5.21 -10.96 3.13
N PHE A 213 -4.96 -11.80 2.10
CA PHE A 213 -3.62 -11.99 1.55
C PHE A 213 -3.04 -10.67 1.04
N LYS A 214 -3.77 -9.94 0.18
CA LYS A 214 -3.31 -8.66 -0.40
C LYS A 214 -2.99 -7.63 0.68
N LEU A 215 -3.77 -7.60 1.76
CA LEU A 215 -3.60 -6.73 2.91
C LEU A 215 -2.55 -7.25 3.91
N SER A 216 -2.10 -8.49 3.76
CA SER A 216 -1.21 -9.17 4.70
C SER A 216 -1.82 -9.35 6.10
N LEU A 217 -3.12 -9.63 6.18
CA LEU A 217 -3.78 -9.91 7.46
C LEU A 217 -3.50 -11.33 7.93
N VAL A 218 -3.44 -11.55 9.22
CA VAL A 218 -3.29 -12.88 9.81
C VAL A 218 -4.56 -13.70 9.53
N PRO A 219 -4.43 -14.98 9.08
CA PRO A 219 -3.22 -15.80 8.92
C PRO A 219 -2.50 -15.67 7.56
N PHE A 220 -2.97 -14.87 6.63
CA PHE A 220 -2.48 -14.74 5.26
C PHE A 220 -1.26 -13.81 5.10
N HIS A 221 -0.51 -13.55 6.17
CA HIS A 221 0.59 -12.58 6.23
C HIS A 221 1.99 -13.16 5.99
N LEU A 222 2.14 -14.49 5.97
CA LEU A 222 3.45 -15.17 6.03
C LEU A 222 4.42 -14.80 4.88
N TRP A 223 3.89 -14.46 3.71
CA TRP A 223 4.67 -14.04 2.55
C TRP A 223 5.36 -12.68 2.73
N THR A 224 4.80 -11.80 3.57
CA THR A 224 5.13 -10.38 3.60
C THR A 224 6.56 -10.11 4.07
N ALA A 225 6.99 -10.78 5.14
CA ALA A 225 8.31 -10.56 5.72
C ALA A 225 9.44 -10.97 4.77
N ASP A 226 9.32 -12.14 4.14
CA ASP A 226 10.31 -12.66 3.20
C ASP A 226 10.33 -11.85 1.91
N THR A 227 9.14 -11.46 1.42
CA THR A 227 9.02 -10.63 0.21
C THR A 227 9.64 -9.24 0.41
N TYR A 228 9.36 -8.56 1.53
CA TYR A 228 9.92 -7.21 1.76
C TYR A 228 11.43 -7.25 1.99
N GLN A 229 11.94 -8.29 2.65
CA GLN A 229 13.37 -8.46 2.87
C GLN A 229 14.11 -8.72 1.55
N GLY A 230 13.55 -9.58 0.67
CA GLY A 230 14.21 -10.00 -0.56
C GLY A 230 14.03 -9.07 -1.74
N ALA A 231 12.92 -8.34 -1.84
CA ALA A 231 12.66 -7.38 -2.91
C ALA A 231 13.60 -6.15 -2.84
N PRO A 232 13.83 -5.45 -3.96
CA PRO A 232 14.47 -4.14 -3.92
C PRO A 232 13.73 -3.18 -2.97
N THR A 233 14.44 -2.36 -2.20
CA THR A 233 13.84 -1.56 -1.12
C THR A 233 12.76 -0.60 -1.62
N THR A 234 12.93 -0.02 -2.80
CA THR A 234 11.91 0.82 -3.44
C THR A 234 10.65 0.06 -3.80
N VAL A 235 10.78 -1.21 -4.23
CA VAL A 235 9.64 -2.09 -4.54
C VAL A 235 8.92 -2.48 -3.24
N SER A 236 9.66 -2.79 -2.18
CA SER A 236 9.08 -3.05 -0.84
C SER A 236 8.29 -1.84 -0.34
N ALA A 237 8.80 -0.62 -0.54
CA ALA A 237 8.11 0.62 -0.21
C ALA A 237 6.78 0.74 -0.98
N TYR A 238 6.80 0.54 -2.29
CA TYR A 238 5.60 0.61 -3.14
C TYR A 238 4.54 -0.44 -2.73
N LEU A 239 4.98 -1.69 -2.56
CA LEU A 239 4.11 -2.80 -2.16
C LEU A 239 3.48 -2.58 -0.77
N SER A 240 4.22 -1.96 0.15
CA SER A 240 3.78 -1.79 1.54
C SER A 240 2.62 -0.80 1.70
N VAL A 241 2.51 0.20 0.85
CA VAL A 241 1.55 1.30 1.03
C VAL A 241 0.56 1.44 -0.12
N ILE A 242 1.03 1.48 -1.38
CA ILE A 242 0.16 1.77 -2.53
C ILE A 242 -0.79 0.60 -2.78
N SER A 243 -0.25 -0.61 -2.87
CA SER A 243 -1.04 -1.83 -3.08
C SER A 243 -2.03 -2.10 -1.94
N LYS A 244 -1.58 -1.93 -0.68
CA LYS A 244 -2.45 -2.13 0.49
C LYS A 244 -3.53 -1.07 0.62
N GLY A 245 -3.22 0.19 0.32
CA GLY A 245 -4.19 1.28 0.35
C GLY A 245 -5.35 1.03 -0.62
N ALA A 246 -5.05 0.64 -1.85
CA ALA A 246 -6.06 0.28 -2.84
C ALA A 246 -6.92 -0.92 -2.40
N ALA A 247 -6.28 -1.97 -1.88
CA ALA A 247 -6.99 -3.17 -1.41
C ALA A 247 -7.88 -2.90 -0.20
N ALA A 248 -7.45 -2.07 0.76
CA ALA A 248 -8.23 -1.70 1.93
C ALA A 248 -9.50 -0.91 1.56
N PHE A 249 -9.35 0.05 0.66
CA PHE A 249 -10.48 0.83 0.15
C PHE A 249 -11.48 -0.03 -0.62
N ALA A 250 -10.97 -0.88 -1.51
CA ALA A 250 -11.82 -1.78 -2.28
C ALA A 250 -12.56 -2.78 -1.38
N LEU A 251 -11.89 -3.33 -0.36
CA LEU A 251 -12.52 -4.20 0.63
C LEU A 251 -13.67 -3.47 1.35
N MET A 252 -13.44 -2.24 1.80
CA MET A 252 -14.47 -1.46 2.48
C MET A 252 -15.69 -1.23 1.59
N ILE A 253 -15.48 -0.84 0.32
CA ILE A 253 -16.60 -0.65 -0.63
C ILE A 253 -17.37 -1.95 -0.81
N ILE A 254 -16.70 -3.08 -1.02
CA ILE A 254 -17.35 -4.36 -1.26
C ILE A 254 -18.11 -4.83 -0.01
N LEU A 255 -17.52 -4.71 1.19
CA LEU A 255 -18.21 -5.10 2.42
C LEU A 255 -19.47 -4.24 2.67
N MET A 256 -19.38 -2.93 2.41
CA MET A 256 -20.52 -2.04 2.61
C MET A 256 -21.58 -2.17 1.51
N LYS A 257 -21.21 -2.25 0.23
CA LYS A 257 -22.14 -2.28 -0.88
C LYS A 257 -22.67 -3.68 -1.18
N VAL A 258 -21.80 -4.70 -1.21
CA VAL A 258 -22.16 -6.06 -1.62
C VAL A 258 -22.59 -6.90 -0.43
N PHE A 259 -21.77 -6.93 0.64
CA PHE A 259 -22.04 -7.75 1.82
C PHE A 259 -22.71 -6.98 2.96
N GLY A 260 -23.37 -5.84 2.67
CA GLY A 260 -24.12 -5.07 3.64
C GLY A 260 -25.17 -5.90 4.43
N PRO A 261 -25.98 -6.77 3.77
CA PRO A 261 -26.93 -7.64 4.48
C PRO A 261 -26.28 -8.67 5.43
N MET A 262 -24.97 -8.95 5.26
CA MET A 262 -24.21 -9.90 6.08
C MET A 262 -23.25 -9.18 7.06
N THR A 263 -23.59 -7.98 7.52
CA THR A 263 -22.74 -7.15 8.38
C THR A 263 -22.37 -7.87 9.67
N GLU A 264 -23.27 -8.59 10.28
CA GLU A 264 -23.02 -9.35 11.52
C GLU A 264 -21.90 -10.39 11.31
N GLN A 265 -22.00 -11.18 10.23
CA GLN A 265 -21.04 -12.25 9.94
C GLN A 265 -19.64 -11.72 9.61
N TRP A 266 -19.54 -10.72 8.70
CA TRP A 266 -18.22 -10.23 8.34
C TRP A 266 -17.58 -9.38 9.45
N SER A 267 -18.35 -8.71 10.28
CA SER A 267 -17.80 -7.93 11.39
C SER A 267 -17.20 -8.83 12.46
N GLU A 268 -17.82 -9.97 12.81
CA GLU A 268 -17.26 -10.96 13.73
C GLU A 268 -15.92 -11.51 13.22
N ILE A 269 -15.88 -11.94 11.94
CA ILE A 269 -14.66 -12.44 11.31
C ILE A 269 -13.55 -11.36 11.36
N LEU A 270 -13.91 -10.13 11.03
CA LEU A 270 -12.97 -9.01 10.98
C LEU A 270 -12.43 -8.66 12.38
N CYS A 271 -13.25 -8.72 13.42
CA CYS A 271 -12.82 -8.53 14.81
C CYS A 271 -11.71 -9.51 15.21
N ILE A 272 -11.89 -10.79 14.92
CA ILE A 272 -10.89 -11.83 15.22
C ILE A 272 -9.59 -11.56 14.43
N ILE A 273 -9.71 -11.26 13.14
CA ILE A 273 -8.57 -11.00 12.26
C ILE A 273 -7.81 -9.75 12.69
N ILE A 274 -8.50 -8.66 13.07
CA ILE A 274 -7.86 -7.44 13.56
C ILE A 274 -7.02 -7.73 14.79
N VAL A 275 -7.61 -8.34 15.82
CA VAL A 275 -6.90 -8.65 17.07
C VAL A 275 -5.69 -9.54 16.82
N ALA A 276 -5.87 -10.61 16.04
CA ALA A 276 -4.77 -11.51 15.68
C ALA A 276 -3.67 -10.76 14.90
N THR A 277 -4.04 -9.93 13.93
CA THR A 277 -3.09 -9.22 13.06
C THR A 277 -2.25 -8.22 13.86
N ILE A 278 -2.88 -7.31 14.62
CA ILE A 278 -2.13 -6.30 15.39
C ILE A 278 -1.25 -6.93 16.47
N THR A 279 -1.73 -7.99 17.14
CA THR A 279 -0.99 -8.62 18.23
C THR A 279 0.19 -9.43 17.71
N ILE A 280 -0.04 -10.32 16.76
CA ILE A 280 1.02 -11.18 16.20
C ILE A 280 2.09 -10.34 15.53
N ALA A 281 1.69 -9.38 14.68
CA ALA A 281 2.64 -8.53 13.98
C ALA A 281 3.51 -7.71 14.94
N ASN A 282 2.95 -7.13 15.99
CA ASN A 282 3.71 -6.34 16.97
C ASN A 282 4.70 -7.20 17.76
N LEU A 283 4.30 -8.42 18.15
CA LEU A 283 5.19 -9.33 18.86
C LEU A 283 6.38 -9.77 17.98
N PHE A 284 6.12 -10.06 16.71
CA PHE A 284 7.18 -10.44 15.78
C PHE A 284 8.10 -9.25 15.42
N ALA A 285 7.57 -8.02 15.32
CA ALA A 285 8.34 -6.81 15.03
C ALA A 285 9.44 -6.55 16.07
N ILE A 286 9.18 -6.82 17.35
CA ILE A 286 10.14 -6.60 18.45
C ILE A 286 11.46 -7.35 18.22
N ARG A 287 11.42 -8.54 17.63
CA ARG A 287 12.56 -9.42 17.46
C ARG A 287 13.32 -9.22 16.14
N GLN A 288 12.87 -8.32 15.27
CA GLN A 288 13.50 -8.14 13.97
C GLN A 288 14.71 -7.19 14.09
N ASN A 289 15.85 -7.62 13.56
CA ASN A 289 17.04 -6.80 13.42
C ASN A 289 17.12 -6.20 12.01
N ASN A 290 16.76 -6.95 10.98
CA ASN A 290 16.71 -6.46 9.61
C ASN A 290 15.58 -5.43 9.44
N LEU A 291 15.92 -4.20 9.06
CA LEU A 291 14.95 -3.09 8.99
C LEU A 291 13.88 -3.29 7.92
N LYS A 292 14.17 -3.95 6.81
CA LYS A 292 13.14 -4.26 5.78
C LYS A 292 12.14 -5.28 6.32
N ARG A 293 12.62 -6.31 7.01
CA ARG A 293 11.77 -7.31 7.65
C ARG A 293 10.99 -6.72 8.83
N PHE A 294 11.61 -5.83 9.59
CA PHE A 294 10.96 -5.04 10.62
C PHE A 294 9.80 -4.20 10.04
N MET A 295 10.04 -3.49 8.95
CA MET A 295 9.01 -2.70 8.26
C MET A 295 7.88 -3.58 7.67
N ALA A 296 8.16 -4.84 7.33
CA ALA A 296 7.12 -5.79 6.93
C ALA A 296 6.15 -6.08 8.08
N PHE A 297 6.65 -6.41 9.29
CA PHE A 297 5.79 -6.63 10.45
C PHE A 297 5.09 -5.34 10.91
N SER A 298 5.77 -4.20 10.87
CA SER A 298 5.16 -2.90 11.05
C SER A 298 3.99 -2.69 10.08
N SER A 299 4.16 -3.00 8.80
CA SER A 299 3.14 -2.88 7.76
C SER A 299 1.95 -3.83 7.98
N ILE A 300 2.17 -5.04 8.50
CA ILE A 300 1.11 -5.98 8.89
C ILE A 300 0.30 -5.37 10.05
N SER A 301 0.95 -4.85 11.08
CA SER A 301 0.28 -4.20 12.21
C SER A 301 -0.54 -2.98 11.76
N GLN A 302 0.02 -2.12 10.89
CA GLN A 302 -0.69 -0.96 10.35
C GLN A 302 -1.92 -1.37 9.52
N ALA A 303 -1.84 -2.48 8.76
CA ALA A 303 -3.01 -3.01 8.06
C ALA A 303 -4.13 -3.43 9.05
N GLY A 304 -3.77 -4.02 10.19
CA GLY A 304 -4.74 -4.33 11.25
C GLY A 304 -5.44 -3.08 11.81
N TYR A 305 -4.72 -1.96 12.01
CA TYR A 305 -5.32 -0.68 12.42
C TYR A 305 -6.22 -0.09 11.32
N ILE A 306 -5.83 -0.18 10.05
CA ILE A 306 -6.65 0.23 8.90
C ILE A 306 -7.99 -0.53 8.89
N MET A 307 -7.98 -1.82 9.24
CA MET A 307 -9.20 -2.62 9.27
C MET A 307 -10.20 -2.18 10.34
N LEU A 308 -9.81 -1.42 11.36
CA LEU A 308 -10.77 -0.80 12.30
C LEU A 308 -11.67 0.21 11.60
N ALA A 309 -11.15 0.95 10.61
CA ALA A 309 -11.96 1.85 9.80
C ALA A 309 -12.98 1.09 8.93
N VAL A 310 -12.56 -0.06 8.39
CA VAL A 310 -13.42 -0.97 7.63
C VAL A 310 -14.50 -1.56 8.53
N LEU A 311 -14.12 -2.00 9.74
CA LEU A 311 -15.02 -2.58 10.75
C LEU A 311 -16.12 -1.59 11.16
N ALA A 312 -15.81 -0.29 11.21
CA ALA A 312 -16.79 0.73 11.55
C ALA A 312 -17.96 0.78 10.56
N GLY A 313 -17.76 0.43 9.27
CA GLY A 313 -18.80 0.33 8.26
C GLY A 313 -19.60 1.63 8.01
N THR A 314 -19.01 2.79 8.28
CA THR A 314 -19.69 4.10 8.24
C THR A 314 -18.98 5.07 7.29
N PRO A 315 -19.66 6.14 6.82
CA PRO A 315 -19.02 7.20 6.04
C PRO A 315 -17.84 7.84 6.77
N GLN A 316 -17.92 7.99 8.10
CA GLN A 316 -16.84 8.49 8.93
C GLN A 316 -15.66 7.50 8.95
N GLY A 317 -15.93 6.19 9.00
CA GLY A 317 -14.91 5.14 8.83
C GLY A 317 -14.21 5.25 7.48
N MET A 318 -14.95 5.50 6.39
CA MET A 318 -14.40 5.70 5.05
C MET A 318 -13.47 6.91 4.98
N ALA A 319 -13.88 8.05 5.52
CA ALA A 319 -13.05 9.25 5.57
C ALA A 319 -11.78 9.01 6.39
N SER A 320 -11.91 8.33 7.54
CA SER A 320 -10.78 7.95 8.41
C SER A 320 -9.81 6.99 7.71
N LEU A 321 -10.33 6.05 6.91
CA LEU A 321 -9.55 5.13 6.10
C LEU A 321 -8.68 5.89 5.09
N VAL A 322 -9.28 6.80 4.31
CA VAL A 322 -8.57 7.56 3.28
C VAL A 322 -7.49 8.44 3.92
N TYR A 323 -7.82 9.15 5.00
CA TYR A 323 -6.84 9.94 5.74
C TYR A 323 -5.69 9.09 6.28
N TYR A 324 -6.00 7.91 6.84
CA TYR A 324 -4.97 6.98 7.31
C TYR A 324 -4.04 6.54 6.20
N ILE A 325 -4.58 6.22 5.01
CA ILE A 325 -3.78 5.80 3.84
C ILE A 325 -2.80 6.91 3.45
N VAL A 326 -3.23 8.18 3.38
CA VAL A 326 -2.35 9.32 3.05
C VAL A 326 -1.19 9.43 4.02
N VAL A 327 -1.48 9.44 5.32
CA VAL A 327 -0.46 9.56 6.37
C VAL A 327 0.48 8.35 6.36
N TYR A 328 -0.07 7.16 6.16
CA TYR A 328 0.70 5.92 6.12
C TYR A 328 1.64 5.87 4.91
N ILE A 329 1.20 6.33 3.73
CA ILE A 329 2.06 6.48 2.54
C ILE A 329 3.23 7.38 2.87
N ALA A 330 2.98 8.58 3.42
CA ALA A 330 4.03 9.54 3.74
C ALA A 330 5.04 9.00 4.76
N ALA A 331 4.57 8.42 5.87
CA ALA A 331 5.42 7.90 6.92
C ALA A 331 6.26 6.70 6.45
N ASN A 332 5.64 5.77 5.77
CA ASN A 332 6.30 4.54 5.34
C ASN A 332 7.31 4.81 4.21
N LEU A 333 6.95 5.65 3.23
CA LEU A 333 7.89 6.07 2.18
C LEU A 333 9.07 6.87 2.75
N ALA A 334 8.88 7.65 3.82
CA ALA A 334 9.99 8.33 4.49
C ALA A 334 10.97 7.32 5.12
N VAL A 335 10.48 6.31 5.84
CA VAL A 335 11.34 5.27 6.45
C VAL A 335 12.06 4.46 5.38
N PHE A 336 11.32 3.93 4.39
CA PHE A 336 11.95 3.16 3.31
C PHE A 336 12.90 4.00 2.45
N GLY A 337 12.61 5.29 2.26
CA GLY A 337 13.50 6.21 1.56
C GLY A 337 14.85 6.40 2.28
N VAL A 338 14.84 6.47 3.62
CA VAL A 338 16.08 6.50 4.41
C VAL A 338 16.82 5.16 4.31
N ILE A 339 16.09 4.03 4.48
CA ILE A 339 16.68 2.68 4.35
C ILE A 339 17.32 2.51 2.97
N ASN A 340 16.59 2.85 1.89
CA ASN A 340 17.11 2.77 0.53
C ASN A 340 18.35 3.63 0.32
N THR A 341 18.34 4.85 0.85
CA THR A 341 19.49 5.76 0.74
C THR A 341 20.75 5.18 1.39
N ILE A 342 20.61 4.61 2.59
CA ILE A 342 21.72 3.99 3.33
C ILE A 342 22.17 2.70 2.64
N GLU A 343 21.23 1.82 2.27
CA GLU A 343 21.53 0.58 1.57
C GLU A 343 22.31 0.79 0.28
N GLN A 344 21.92 1.80 -0.54
CA GLN A 344 22.60 2.11 -1.79
C GLN A 344 24.00 2.70 -1.57
N HIS A 345 24.20 3.51 -0.51
CA HIS A 345 25.47 4.14 -0.22
C HIS A 345 26.46 3.16 0.42
N THR A 346 25.99 2.25 1.26
CA THR A 346 26.82 1.32 2.04
C THR A 346 26.91 -0.09 1.43
N HIS A 347 26.32 -0.29 0.25
CA HIS A 347 26.29 -1.59 -0.44
C HIS A 347 25.66 -2.73 0.39
N GLY A 348 24.64 -2.41 1.22
CA GLY A 348 23.82 -3.43 1.85
C GLY A 348 23.65 -3.36 3.38
N LYS A 349 24.11 -2.32 4.08
CA LYS A 349 23.84 -2.14 5.52
C LYS A 349 22.34 -1.87 5.75
N ILE A 350 21.63 -2.84 6.30
CA ILE A 350 20.18 -2.79 6.55
C ILE A 350 19.77 -3.35 7.91
N GLU A 351 20.75 -3.72 8.73
CA GLU A 351 20.49 -4.17 10.09
C GLU A 351 20.36 -2.98 11.05
N ARG A 352 19.57 -3.14 12.12
CA ARG A 352 19.35 -2.08 13.11
C ARG A 352 20.68 -1.58 13.72
N GLU A 353 21.63 -2.46 13.93
CA GLU A 353 22.94 -2.16 14.52
C GLU A 353 23.79 -1.28 13.59
N ASP A 354 23.65 -1.41 12.29
CA ASP A 354 24.32 -0.56 11.30
C ASP A 354 23.97 0.93 11.48
N TYR A 355 22.77 1.22 12.01
CA TYR A 355 22.26 2.58 12.23
C TYR A 355 22.69 3.19 13.56
N ASN A 356 23.47 2.48 14.39
CA ASN A 356 23.96 3.00 15.65
C ASN A 356 24.77 4.29 15.41
N GLY A 357 24.43 5.33 16.17
CA GLY A 357 25.13 6.62 16.11
C GLY A 357 24.94 7.41 14.80
N LEU A 358 24.00 7.05 13.95
CA LEU A 358 23.76 7.68 12.65
C LEU A 358 23.54 9.21 12.74
N TYR A 359 23.00 9.70 13.86
CA TYR A 359 22.80 11.14 14.08
C TYR A 359 24.09 11.95 14.00
N LYS A 360 25.22 11.39 14.45
CA LYS A 360 26.54 12.09 14.44
C LYS A 360 27.07 12.33 13.03
N THR A 361 26.78 11.43 12.11
CA THR A 361 27.29 11.49 10.73
C THR A 361 26.28 12.02 9.72
N ASN A 362 25.01 11.64 9.85
CA ASN A 362 23.91 11.98 8.92
C ASN A 362 22.67 12.53 9.65
N PRO A 363 22.75 13.69 10.34
CA PRO A 363 21.68 14.19 11.21
C PRO A 363 20.36 14.42 10.46
N LYS A 364 20.39 14.90 9.21
CA LYS A 364 19.17 15.16 8.43
C LYS A 364 18.39 13.89 8.12
N LEU A 365 19.07 12.81 7.70
CA LEU A 365 18.42 11.52 7.44
C LEU A 365 17.88 10.90 8.73
N THR A 366 18.63 11.01 9.81
CA THR A 366 18.20 10.54 11.13
C THR A 366 16.95 11.26 11.61
N MET A 367 16.86 12.58 11.43
CA MET A 367 15.65 13.35 11.79
C MET A 367 14.45 12.95 10.94
N VAL A 368 14.61 12.78 9.63
CA VAL A 368 13.53 12.30 8.74
C VAL A 368 13.01 10.94 9.20
N MET A 369 13.90 9.99 9.47
CA MET A 369 13.52 8.65 9.94
C MET A 369 12.83 8.70 11.29
N THR A 370 13.31 9.53 12.21
CA THR A 370 12.72 9.71 13.56
C THR A 370 11.29 10.27 13.47
N LEU A 371 11.09 11.32 12.68
CA LEU A 371 9.75 11.92 12.48
C LEU A 371 8.77 10.91 11.88
N ALA A 372 9.22 10.14 10.90
CA ALA A 372 8.41 9.11 10.27
C ALA A 372 8.07 7.96 11.26
N LEU A 373 9.03 7.50 12.05
CA LEU A 373 8.80 6.48 13.09
C LEU A 373 7.87 6.97 14.19
N PHE A 374 7.98 8.23 14.62
CA PHE A 374 7.07 8.84 15.59
C PHE A 374 5.64 8.95 15.04
N SER A 375 5.50 9.27 13.76
CA SER A 375 4.20 9.26 13.10
C SER A 375 3.61 7.85 13.06
N LEU A 376 4.37 6.82 12.66
CA LEU A 376 3.91 5.42 12.65
C LEU A 376 3.55 4.92 14.06
N ALA A 377 4.29 5.35 15.07
CA ALA A 377 3.99 5.06 16.47
C ALA A 377 2.70 5.71 16.95
N GLY A 378 2.31 6.84 16.35
CA GLY A 378 1.13 7.61 16.76
C GLY A 378 1.42 8.55 17.93
N ILE A 379 2.58 9.22 17.92
CA ILE A 379 2.94 10.22 18.94
C ILE A 379 2.40 11.59 18.53
N PRO A 380 1.67 12.32 19.40
CA PRO A 380 1.38 13.72 19.15
C PRO A 380 2.67 14.55 19.03
N PRO A 381 2.75 15.57 18.19
CA PRO A 381 1.73 16.21 17.35
C PRO A 381 1.71 15.71 15.88
N PHE A 382 2.29 14.57 15.57
CA PHE A 382 2.40 14.09 14.19
C PHE A 382 1.08 13.58 13.61
N ALA A 383 0.93 13.66 12.28
CA ALA A 383 -0.28 13.24 11.56
C ALA A 383 -0.70 11.79 11.84
N GLY A 384 0.26 10.89 12.13
CA GLY A 384 -0.02 9.50 12.50
C GLY A 384 -0.81 9.32 13.79
N PHE A 385 -0.71 10.23 14.74
CA PHE A 385 -1.56 10.23 15.92
C PHE A 385 -3.02 10.47 15.51
N PHE A 386 -3.29 11.49 14.71
CA PHE A 386 -4.64 11.83 14.27
C PHE A 386 -5.24 10.73 13.41
N SER A 387 -4.43 10.09 12.54
CA SER A 387 -4.91 8.99 11.71
C SER A 387 -5.40 7.80 12.55
N LYS A 388 -4.65 7.41 13.58
CA LYS A 388 -5.07 6.37 14.54
C LYS A 388 -6.27 6.81 15.35
N PHE A 389 -6.27 8.05 15.83
CA PHE A 389 -7.35 8.61 16.62
C PHE A 389 -8.69 8.57 15.87
N PHE A 390 -8.73 9.03 14.62
CA PHE A 390 -9.97 9.02 13.83
C PHE A 390 -10.49 7.61 13.57
N VAL A 391 -9.60 6.66 13.28
CA VAL A 391 -9.98 5.26 13.05
C VAL A 391 -10.50 4.62 14.35
N PHE A 392 -9.87 4.90 15.49
CA PHE A 392 -10.33 4.41 16.80
C PHE A 392 -11.69 5.01 17.16
N MET A 393 -11.89 6.32 16.92
CA MET A 393 -13.16 6.98 17.17
C MET A 393 -14.28 6.42 16.28
N ALA A 394 -14.01 6.16 15.00
CA ALA A 394 -14.98 5.55 14.10
C ALA A 394 -15.43 4.16 14.60
N ALA A 395 -14.49 3.29 14.97
CA ALA A 395 -14.80 1.97 15.52
C ALA A 395 -15.47 2.05 16.91
N PHE A 396 -15.08 3.01 17.76
CA PHE A 396 -15.69 3.25 19.07
C PHE A 396 -17.16 3.66 18.95
N HIS A 397 -17.46 4.60 18.06
CA HIS A 397 -18.86 5.03 17.82
C HIS A 397 -19.74 3.92 17.21
N SER A 398 -19.13 2.96 16.52
CA SER A 398 -19.83 1.78 16.02
C SER A 398 -19.99 0.66 17.07
N GLY A 399 -19.58 0.90 18.35
CA GLY A 399 -19.80 -0.03 19.46
C GLY A 399 -18.68 -1.05 19.71
N TYR A 400 -17.57 -1.01 18.96
CA TYR A 400 -16.46 -1.98 19.08
C TYR A 400 -15.45 -1.62 20.18
N TYR A 401 -15.92 -1.33 21.40
CA TYR A 401 -15.11 -0.83 22.52
C TYR A 401 -13.94 -1.75 22.90
N LEU A 402 -14.18 -3.07 22.98
CA LEU A 402 -13.15 -4.04 23.33
C LEU A 402 -12.03 -4.09 22.30
N ILE A 403 -12.38 -4.06 21.00
CA ILE A 403 -11.40 -4.10 19.93
C ILE A 403 -10.54 -2.83 19.93
N VAL A 404 -11.15 -1.67 20.14
CA VAL A 404 -10.44 -0.39 20.28
C VAL A 404 -9.50 -0.43 21.51
N PHE A 405 -9.93 -0.96 22.64
CA PHE A 405 -9.07 -1.11 23.81
C PHE A 405 -7.84 -2.00 23.52
N ILE A 406 -8.04 -3.16 22.87
CA ILE A 406 -6.94 -4.04 22.48
C ILE A 406 -6.00 -3.33 21.49
N ALA A 407 -6.54 -2.54 20.56
CA ALA A 407 -5.77 -1.76 19.60
C ALA A 407 -4.93 -0.67 20.29
N LEU A 408 -5.46 -0.01 21.32
CA LEU A 408 -4.72 0.97 22.14
C LEU A 408 -3.54 0.32 22.86
N VAL A 409 -3.73 -0.85 23.50
CA VAL A 409 -2.65 -1.62 24.15
C VAL A 409 -1.57 -1.98 23.11
N ASN A 410 -1.99 -2.46 21.93
CA ASN A 410 -1.06 -2.79 20.84
C ASN A 410 -0.31 -1.56 20.29
N THR A 411 -0.91 -0.37 20.36
CA THR A 411 -0.21 0.87 20.00
C THR A 411 0.94 1.17 20.95
N ILE A 412 0.80 0.89 22.25
CA ILE A 412 1.89 1.02 23.22
C ILE A 412 3.02 0.04 22.91
N ILE A 413 2.67 -1.22 22.56
CA ILE A 413 3.67 -2.20 22.13
C ILE A 413 4.42 -1.72 20.89
N SER A 414 3.69 -1.14 19.92
CA SER A 414 4.29 -0.63 18.69
C SER A 414 5.24 0.55 18.95
N LEU A 415 4.90 1.43 19.87
CA LEU A 415 5.76 2.53 20.30
C LEU A 415 7.13 2.04 20.76
N TYR A 416 7.17 0.97 21.56
CA TYR A 416 8.41 0.41 22.07
C TYR A 416 9.40 0.04 20.97
N TYR A 417 8.98 -0.72 19.97
CA TYR A 417 9.91 -1.16 18.94
C TYR A 417 10.33 -0.05 17.97
N TYR A 418 9.50 0.97 17.72
CA TYR A 418 9.91 2.15 16.96
C TYR A 418 10.97 2.96 17.73
N LEU A 419 10.81 3.11 19.05
CA LEU A 419 11.79 3.80 19.90
C LEU A 419 13.12 3.06 19.98
N LEU A 420 13.18 1.73 19.82
CA LEU A 420 14.44 0.99 19.74
C LEU A 420 15.31 1.43 18.56
N ILE A 421 14.70 1.73 17.40
CA ILE A 421 15.45 2.24 16.24
C ILE A 421 15.93 3.67 16.51
N VAL A 422 15.08 4.52 17.08
CA VAL A 422 15.47 5.89 17.47
C VAL A 422 16.62 5.87 18.47
N LYS A 423 16.55 5.00 19.48
CA LYS A 423 17.62 4.78 20.45
C LYS A 423 18.94 4.38 19.76
N ALA A 424 18.89 3.45 18.80
CA ALA A 424 20.06 3.04 18.02
C ALA A 424 20.69 4.24 17.32
N MET A 425 19.90 5.04 16.62
CA MET A 425 20.40 6.18 15.84
C MET A 425 21.00 7.31 16.68
N PHE A 426 20.49 7.57 17.88
CA PHE A 426 20.90 8.73 18.69
C PHE A 426 21.85 8.38 19.84
N ILE A 427 21.66 7.25 20.50
CA ILE A 427 22.28 6.95 21.80
C ILE A 427 23.36 5.87 21.67
N THR A 428 23.10 4.80 20.91
CA THR A 428 24.00 3.66 20.86
C THR A 428 25.24 4.01 20.05
N PRO A 429 26.47 3.85 20.61
CA PRO A 429 27.70 4.10 19.87
C PRO A 429 27.92 3.04 18.79
N ASN A 430 28.64 3.42 17.73
CA ASN A 430 29.03 2.49 16.66
C ASN A 430 30.55 2.60 16.45
N GLU A 431 31.26 1.48 16.40
CA GLU A 431 32.69 1.39 16.14
C GLU A 431 33.00 1.59 14.64
N ASP A 432 32.06 1.21 13.74
CA ASP A 432 32.11 1.39 12.28
C ASP A 432 30.92 2.25 11.79
N PRO A 433 30.94 3.57 12.10
CA PRO A 433 29.80 4.44 11.76
C PRO A 433 29.69 4.65 10.24
N ILE A 434 28.46 4.74 9.76
CA ILE A 434 28.17 5.11 8.37
C ILE A 434 28.72 6.51 8.12
N GLY A 435 29.65 6.65 7.15
CA GLY A 435 30.29 7.93 6.82
C GLY A 435 29.28 9.00 6.42
N ASN A 436 29.68 10.26 6.45
CA ASN A 436 28.84 11.35 5.97
C ASN A 436 28.78 11.32 4.44
N PHE A 437 27.57 11.40 3.88
CA PHE A 437 27.34 11.43 2.45
C PHE A 437 26.18 12.35 2.05
N ARG A 438 26.14 12.70 0.77
CA ARG A 438 25.11 13.58 0.23
C ARG A 438 24.02 12.74 -0.47
N THR A 439 22.78 12.82 0.02
CA THR A 439 21.63 12.19 -0.59
C THR A 439 21.33 12.77 -1.98
N ALA A 440 20.93 11.94 -2.94
CA ALA A 440 20.53 12.36 -4.29
C ALA A 440 19.35 13.35 -4.26
N THR A 441 19.35 14.32 -5.15
CA THR A 441 18.31 15.37 -5.19
C THR A 441 16.88 14.83 -5.30
N PRO A 442 16.55 13.83 -6.19
CA PRO A 442 15.20 13.31 -6.26
C PRO A 442 14.73 12.67 -4.95
N MET A 443 15.62 11.91 -4.29
CA MET A 443 15.34 11.34 -2.98
C MET A 443 15.05 12.41 -1.93
N ARG A 444 15.82 13.52 -1.92
CA ARG A 444 15.58 14.64 -0.99
C ARG A 444 14.22 15.28 -1.20
N ILE A 445 13.81 15.49 -2.46
CA ILE A 445 12.49 16.04 -2.79
C ILE A 445 11.40 15.11 -2.23
N SER A 446 11.49 13.81 -2.51
CA SER A 446 10.52 12.85 -1.99
C SER A 446 10.46 12.83 -0.46
N LEU A 447 11.61 12.79 0.22
CA LEU A 447 11.68 12.82 1.69
C LEU A 447 11.13 14.12 2.27
N LEU A 448 11.39 15.27 1.64
CA LEU A 448 10.85 16.57 2.05
C LEU A 448 9.33 16.59 1.97
N VAL A 449 8.75 16.13 0.85
CA VAL A 449 7.29 16.05 0.69
C VAL A 449 6.68 15.14 1.75
N CYS A 450 7.29 13.97 2.00
CA CYS A 450 6.82 13.06 3.04
C CYS A 450 6.83 13.74 4.43
N VAL A 451 7.92 14.42 4.81
CA VAL A 451 8.02 15.11 6.10
C VAL A 451 7.01 16.24 6.21
N CYS A 452 6.81 17.03 5.15
CA CYS A 452 5.79 18.09 5.15
C CYS A 452 4.39 17.52 5.41
N LEU A 453 4.02 16.41 4.77
CA LEU A 453 2.73 15.74 4.99
C LEU A 453 2.58 15.20 6.41
N LEU A 454 3.66 14.76 7.05
CA LEU A 454 3.63 14.24 8.42
C LEU A 454 3.53 15.33 9.49
N TYR A 455 4.00 16.54 9.20
CA TYR A 455 3.98 17.66 10.13
C TYR A 455 2.70 18.50 10.00
N THR A 456 2.10 18.57 8.82
CA THR A 456 0.80 19.25 8.61
C THR A 456 -0.32 18.40 9.18
N SER A 457 -0.61 18.59 10.48
CA SER A 457 -1.82 18.02 11.09
C SER A 457 -3.02 18.90 10.75
N PRO A 458 -4.23 18.32 10.57
CA PRO A 458 -5.44 19.12 10.44
C PRO A 458 -5.62 20.00 11.67
N SER A 459 -5.94 21.28 11.43
CA SER A 459 -6.33 22.18 12.52
C SER A 459 -7.64 21.68 13.14
N PRO A 460 -7.82 21.77 14.47
CA PRO A 460 -9.10 21.42 15.09
C PRO A 460 -10.29 22.29 14.63
N ARG A 461 -10.06 23.27 13.76
CA ARG A 461 -11.05 24.19 13.20
C ARG A 461 -11.43 23.89 11.74
N ASP A 462 -10.76 22.96 11.09
CA ASP A 462 -11.04 22.49 9.73
C ASP A 462 -11.66 21.08 9.79
#